data_8a1c197cc3f1808c8580b62c37b8db1b
#
_entry.id   8a1c197cc3f1808c8580b62c37b8db1b
#
_cell.length_a   1.000
_cell.length_b   1.000
_cell.length_c   1.000
_cell.angle_alpha   90.00
_cell.angle_beta   90.00
_cell.angle_gamma   90.00
#
_symmetry.space_group_name_H-M   'P 1'
#
loop_
_entity.id
_entity.type
_entity.pdbx_description
1 polymer ?
#
loop_
_entity_poly.entity_id
_entity_poly.type
_entity_poly.pdbx_seq_one_letter_code
_entity_poly.pdbx_strand_id
1 'polypeptide(L)'
;MFLLATAFLITQLPNTPPNVPVPQEILRPQEMRVLPGALDQIPVFNSNSPELVLNEGILLSTFPKAQKSFANAHLDRSFTGRFDLFTHHIAKGGTEDLRTLYEGVIVYNPTAEPVTIDILQAASYVSQPDAPFIEMPSVVENPIGNVYAGPGSRSVSDVLRGRRQDVFPASITIAPQQYGMLLNLPIPVKTLIPPVNGRSTLMRVRSSGRVYVASLALFAKMDVRGQERAPTLAEWQDVVQTGQLSTPRDKTPTPIEQTAGSLVYGRVAGVATGSRWQAQVTDLGKRTLATPPIGGAFSYGISLLNRGTLGTKQNQSAKMEVRYPDTAYQAHGNYGIE
;
A
#
# COMPACT_ATOMS: atom_id res chain seq x y z
N MET A 1 60.12 58.65 27.67
CA MET A 1 58.79 58.18 27.19
C MET A 1 58.92 56.73 26.95
N PHE A 2 58.57 55.89 27.95
CA PHE A 2 58.73 54.45 27.90
C PHE A 2 57.37 53.85 27.51
N LEU A 3 57.35 53.14 26.37
CA LEU A 3 56.21 52.34 25.99
C LEU A 3 56.29 50.91 26.63
N LEU A 4 55.34 50.60 27.49
CA LEU A 4 55.14 49.24 27.99
C LEU A 4 54.33 48.47 26.95
N ALA A 5 54.96 47.45 26.40
CA ALA A 5 54.24 46.47 25.58
C ALA A 5 53.65 45.33 26.46
N THR A 6 52.37 45.29 26.58
CA THR A 6 51.67 44.23 27.30
C THR A 6 51.48 43.04 26.35
N ALA A 7 52.17 41.91 26.58
CA ALA A 7 51.98 40.67 25.85
C ALA A 7 50.76 39.91 26.42
N PHE A 8 49.74 39.69 25.59
CA PHE A 8 48.61 38.79 25.90
C PHE A 8 49.03 37.33 25.61
N LEU A 9 49.16 36.54 26.66
CA LEU A 9 49.28 35.08 26.54
C LEU A 9 47.88 34.51 26.23
N ILE A 10 47.64 34.03 25.01
CA ILE A 10 46.46 33.25 24.66
C ILE A 10 46.76 31.80 25.04
N THR A 11 46.22 31.35 26.16
CA THR A 11 46.23 29.95 26.54
C THR A 11 45.19 29.21 25.65
N GLN A 12 45.67 28.43 24.70
CA GLN A 12 44.82 27.48 23.99
C GLN A 12 44.38 26.36 24.95
N LEU A 13 43.10 26.32 25.25
CA LEU A 13 42.48 25.15 25.89
C LEU A 13 42.61 23.96 24.98
N PRO A 14 42.98 22.77 25.47
CA PRO A 14 43.03 21.58 24.65
C PRO A 14 41.62 21.24 24.16
N ASN A 15 41.44 21.23 22.85
CA ASN A 15 40.24 20.71 22.19
C ASN A 15 40.15 19.19 22.45
N THR A 16 39.51 18.79 23.51
CA THR A 16 39.14 17.40 23.72
C THR A 16 38.00 17.14 22.75
N PRO A 17 38.16 16.22 21.78
CA PRO A 17 37.05 15.88 20.88
C PRO A 17 35.85 15.37 21.70
N PRO A 18 34.61 15.71 21.32
CA PRO A 18 33.43 15.21 22.03
C PRO A 18 33.48 13.70 22.10
N ASN A 19 33.31 13.17 23.30
CA ASN A 19 33.27 11.73 23.53
C ASN A 19 32.01 11.18 22.83
N VAL A 20 32.14 10.80 21.59
CA VAL A 20 31.05 10.16 20.81
C VAL A 20 30.93 8.74 21.38
N PRO A 21 29.79 8.39 21.97
CA PRO A 21 29.60 7.01 22.48
C PRO A 21 29.82 6.03 21.34
N VAL A 22 30.74 5.09 21.55
CA VAL A 22 30.92 3.99 20.61
C VAL A 22 29.61 3.21 20.53
N PRO A 23 29.05 2.98 19.35
CA PRO A 23 27.84 2.18 19.22
C PRO A 23 28.04 0.82 19.86
N GLN A 24 27.22 0.49 20.85
CA GLN A 24 27.25 -0.81 21.47
C GLN A 24 26.37 -1.77 20.66
N GLU A 25 26.99 -2.78 20.05
CA GLU A 25 26.27 -3.86 19.40
C GLU A 25 25.80 -4.87 20.47
N ILE A 26 24.48 -5.04 20.57
CA ILE A 26 23.87 -6.01 21.48
C ILE A 26 23.27 -7.13 20.64
N LEU A 27 23.94 -8.27 20.61
CA LEU A 27 23.44 -9.50 19.98
C LEU A 27 22.55 -10.24 20.98
N ARG A 28 21.27 -10.36 20.68
CA ARG A 28 20.33 -11.18 21.44
C ARG A 28 19.83 -12.32 20.56
N PRO A 29 20.03 -13.57 20.94
CA PRO A 29 19.45 -14.69 20.22
C PRO A 29 17.92 -14.59 20.30
N GLN A 30 17.28 -14.73 19.14
CA GLN A 30 15.82 -14.75 19.04
C GLN A 30 15.37 -16.12 18.57
N GLU A 31 14.32 -16.63 19.18
CA GLU A 31 13.66 -17.84 18.70
C GLU A 31 12.84 -17.50 17.46
N MET A 32 13.14 -18.17 16.35
CA MET A 32 12.34 -18.09 15.14
C MET A 32 11.41 -19.29 15.06
N ARG A 33 10.13 -19.03 14.84
CA ARG A 33 9.12 -20.05 14.63
C ARG A 33 8.48 -19.87 13.26
N VAL A 34 8.16 -20.98 12.64
CA VAL A 34 7.34 -20.95 11.43
C VAL A 34 5.97 -20.41 11.79
N LEU A 35 5.51 -19.41 11.07
CA LEU A 35 4.19 -18.82 11.26
C LEU A 35 3.12 -19.85 10.85
N PRO A 36 2.19 -20.25 11.74
CA PRO A 36 1.17 -21.23 11.40
C PRO A 36 0.12 -20.62 10.47
N GLY A 37 -0.61 -21.47 9.74
CA GLY A 37 -1.67 -21.05 8.84
C GLY A 37 -1.23 -21.03 7.38
N ALA A 38 -2.13 -20.58 6.52
CA ALA A 38 -1.90 -20.44 5.09
C ALA A 38 -2.73 -19.27 4.55
N LEU A 39 -2.36 -18.79 3.38
CA LEU A 39 -3.21 -17.90 2.59
C LEU A 39 -4.46 -18.64 2.13
N ASP A 40 -5.57 -17.93 2.03
CA ASP A 40 -6.77 -18.41 1.36
C ASP A 40 -6.55 -18.55 -0.16
N GLN A 41 -7.59 -18.96 -0.89
CA GLN A 41 -7.52 -19.13 -2.34
C GLN A 41 -8.25 -18.00 -3.11
N ILE A 42 -8.50 -16.87 -2.43
CA ILE A 42 -9.18 -15.73 -3.04
C ILE A 42 -8.23 -15.03 -4.01
N PRO A 43 -8.62 -14.82 -5.28
CA PRO A 43 -7.83 -14.05 -6.22
C PRO A 43 -7.70 -12.59 -5.76
N VAL A 44 -6.54 -11.99 -6.01
CA VAL A 44 -6.25 -10.59 -5.71
C VAL A 44 -5.80 -9.88 -6.97
N PHE A 45 -6.51 -8.83 -7.34
CA PHE A 45 -6.05 -7.83 -8.29
C PHE A 45 -5.13 -6.85 -7.56
N ASN A 46 -3.83 -6.98 -7.76
CA ASN A 46 -2.81 -6.19 -7.06
C ASN A 46 -2.17 -5.17 -8.01
N SER A 47 -2.57 -3.90 -7.90
CA SER A 47 -2.01 -2.78 -8.67
C SER A 47 -1.09 -1.95 -7.77
N ASN A 48 0.17 -2.37 -7.65
CA ASN A 48 1.16 -1.76 -6.77
C ASN A 48 2.47 -1.41 -7.52
N SER A 49 2.44 -1.37 -8.84
CA SER A 49 3.53 -0.92 -9.68
C SER A 49 2.98 -0.21 -10.94
N PRO A 50 3.52 0.96 -11.31
CA PRO A 50 4.56 1.69 -10.60
C PRO A 50 4.01 2.30 -9.30
N GLU A 51 4.82 2.33 -8.23
CA GLU A 51 4.41 3.09 -7.05
C GLU A 51 4.31 4.58 -7.39
N LEU A 52 5.37 5.15 -7.94
CA LEU A 52 5.38 6.54 -8.40
C LEU A 52 4.91 6.63 -9.85
N VAL A 53 3.73 7.18 -10.03
CA VAL A 53 3.11 7.37 -11.34
C VAL A 53 3.56 8.70 -11.95
N LEU A 54 4.31 8.64 -13.04
CA LEU A 54 4.81 9.81 -13.74
C LEU A 54 4.04 10.12 -15.02
N ASN A 55 3.33 9.14 -15.58
CA ASN A 55 2.61 9.25 -16.85
C ASN A 55 1.21 8.68 -16.74
N GLU A 56 0.28 9.26 -17.47
CA GLU A 56 -1.04 8.67 -17.70
C GLU A 56 -0.91 7.28 -18.34
N GLY A 57 -1.86 6.39 -18.11
CA GLY A 57 -1.89 5.09 -18.74
C GLY A 57 -2.44 3.97 -17.88
N ILE A 58 -2.12 2.75 -18.28
CA ILE A 58 -2.55 1.53 -17.63
C ILE A 58 -1.58 1.18 -16.49
N LEU A 59 -2.09 1.10 -15.26
CA LEU A 59 -1.35 0.64 -14.10
C LEU A 59 -1.35 -0.89 -14.03
N LEU A 60 -2.55 -1.49 -14.17
CA LEU A 60 -2.76 -2.92 -14.30
C LEU A 60 -4.07 -3.17 -15.07
N SER A 61 -4.06 -4.12 -15.99
CA SER A 61 -5.27 -4.50 -16.71
C SER A 61 -5.38 -6.00 -16.90
N THR A 62 -6.54 -6.55 -16.57
CA THR A 62 -6.87 -7.97 -16.82
C THR A 62 -7.69 -8.17 -18.09
N PHE A 63 -7.95 -7.12 -18.85
CA PHE A 63 -8.74 -7.15 -20.08
C PHE A 63 -8.15 -8.10 -21.14
N PRO A 64 -8.96 -8.54 -22.12
CA PRO A 64 -8.47 -9.27 -23.27
C PRO A 64 -7.47 -8.44 -24.07
N LYS A 65 -6.47 -9.11 -24.64
CA LYS A 65 -5.44 -8.49 -25.48
C LYS A 65 -5.94 -8.09 -26.85
N ALA A 66 -6.96 -8.78 -27.34
CA ALA A 66 -7.52 -8.55 -28.65
C ALA A 66 -8.11 -7.14 -28.77
N GLN A 67 -7.92 -6.52 -29.93
CA GLN A 67 -8.43 -5.19 -30.26
C GLN A 67 -7.94 -4.05 -29.35
N LYS A 68 -6.78 -4.22 -28.72
CA LYS A 68 -6.10 -3.18 -27.92
C LYS A 68 -4.90 -2.65 -28.67
N SER A 69 -4.68 -1.32 -28.60
CA SER A 69 -3.50 -0.71 -29.22
C SER A 69 -2.19 -1.26 -28.65
N PHE A 70 -2.20 -1.59 -27.34
CA PHE A 70 -1.04 -2.14 -26.63
C PHE A 70 -1.39 -3.48 -25.96
N ALA A 71 -1.48 -4.55 -26.74
CA ALA A 71 -1.89 -5.86 -26.27
C ALA A 71 -1.10 -6.37 -25.05
N ASN A 72 0.19 -6.05 -24.96
CA ASN A 72 1.06 -6.45 -23.86
C ASN A 72 0.77 -5.73 -22.51
N ALA A 73 -0.05 -4.69 -22.52
CA ALA A 73 -0.50 -4.03 -21.32
C ALA A 73 -1.66 -4.77 -20.60
N HIS A 74 -2.14 -5.87 -21.18
CA HIS A 74 -3.30 -6.60 -20.70
C HIS A 74 -2.97 -8.07 -20.42
N LEU A 75 -3.47 -8.59 -19.29
CA LEU A 75 -3.17 -9.95 -18.83
C LEU A 75 -4.09 -11.03 -19.45
N ASP A 76 -5.26 -10.63 -20.00
CA ASP A 76 -6.30 -11.53 -20.49
C ASP A 76 -6.78 -12.53 -19.43
N ARG A 77 -7.20 -12.02 -18.28
CA ARG A 77 -7.62 -12.82 -17.14
C ARG A 77 -8.89 -12.27 -16.49
N SER A 78 -9.98 -13.00 -16.55
CA SER A 78 -11.24 -12.61 -15.93
C SER A 78 -11.34 -13.03 -14.47
N PHE A 79 -12.23 -12.35 -13.73
CA PHE A 79 -12.67 -12.71 -12.39
C PHE A 79 -14.12 -13.15 -12.42
N THR A 80 -14.48 -14.03 -11.47
CA THR A 80 -15.86 -14.44 -11.17
C THR A 80 -15.94 -14.78 -9.68
N GLY A 81 -17.06 -14.46 -9.05
CA GLY A 81 -17.23 -14.71 -7.62
C GLY A 81 -16.41 -13.76 -6.74
N ARG A 82 -15.86 -14.27 -5.66
CA ARG A 82 -15.11 -13.51 -4.66
C ARG A 82 -13.71 -13.18 -5.16
N PHE A 83 -13.31 -11.90 -5.10
CA PHE A 83 -11.93 -11.47 -5.30
C PHE A 83 -11.66 -10.20 -4.48
N ASP A 84 -10.40 -9.90 -4.22
CA ASP A 84 -9.96 -8.66 -3.60
C ASP A 84 -9.23 -7.79 -4.62
N LEU A 85 -9.24 -6.50 -4.34
CA LEU A 85 -8.60 -5.48 -5.14
C LEU A 85 -7.76 -4.61 -4.21
N PHE A 86 -6.47 -4.52 -4.52
CA PHE A 86 -5.54 -3.62 -3.86
C PHE A 86 -4.90 -2.70 -4.89
N THR A 87 -4.85 -1.41 -4.55
CA THR A 87 -4.10 -0.43 -5.33
C THR A 87 -3.28 0.46 -4.40
N HIS A 88 -2.06 0.78 -4.83
CA HIS A 88 -1.22 1.75 -4.15
C HIS A 88 -0.36 2.51 -5.16
N HIS A 89 -0.61 3.81 -5.27
CA HIS A 89 0.08 4.67 -6.22
C HIS A 89 0.35 6.04 -5.61
N ILE A 90 1.48 6.64 -6.02
CA ILE A 90 1.94 7.95 -5.57
C ILE A 90 1.95 8.91 -6.76
N ALA A 91 1.35 10.08 -6.57
CA ALA A 91 1.50 11.23 -7.45
C ALA A 91 2.61 12.15 -6.93
N LYS A 92 3.38 12.71 -7.85
CA LYS A 92 4.39 13.74 -7.56
C LYS A 92 4.21 14.88 -8.55
N GLY A 93 3.93 16.06 -8.03
CA GLY A 93 3.88 17.28 -8.83
C GLY A 93 5.27 17.69 -9.34
N GLY A 94 5.32 18.20 -10.56
CA GLY A 94 6.49 18.86 -11.13
C GLY A 94 6.57 20.32 -10.71
N THR A 95 7.59 21.03 -11.20
CA THR A 95 7.75 22.48 -10.94
C THR A 95 6.65 23.31 -11.62
N GLU A 96 6.11 22.85 -12.74
CA GLU A 96 5.12 23.56 -13.56
C GLU A 96 3.78 22.83 -13.66
N ASP A 97 3.73 21.53 -13.33
CA ASP A 97 2.52 20.72 -13.39
C ASP A 97 2.18 20.17 -12.00
N LEU A 98 1.16 20.75 -11.39
CA LEU A 98 0.61 20.35 -10.10
C LEU A 98 -0.82 19.81 -10.26
N ARG A 99 -1.20 19.34 -11.47
CA ARG A 99 -2.51 18.76 -11.69
C ARG A 99 -2.71 17.54 -10.81
N THR A 100 -3.92 17.39 -10.33
CA THR A 100 -4.33 16.21 -9.58
C THR A 100 -4.24 14.97 -10.46
N LEU A 101 -3.52 13.95 -9.99
CA LEU A 101 -3.60 12.61 -10.57
C LEU A 101 -4.88 11.94 -10.09
N TYR A 102 -5.62 11.33 -10.99
CA TYR A 102 -6.74 10.45 -10.64
C TYR A 102 -6.36 9.00 -10.84
N GLU A 103 -6.75 8.19 -9.89
CA GLU A 103 -6.75 6.74 -10.03
C GLU A 103 -8.17 6.28 -10.36
N GLY A 104 -8.30 5.55 -11.46
CA GLY A 104 -9.54 4.93 -11.90
C GLY A 104 -9.46 3.42 -11.86
N VAL A 105 -10.47 2.76 -11.29
CA VAL A 105 -10.64 1.32 -11.45
C VAL A 105 -11.97 1.07 -12.13
N ILE A 106 -11.91 0.51 -13.32
CA ILE A 106 -13.09 0.16 -14.10
C ILE A 106 -13.24 -1.34 -14.27
N VAL A 107 -14.48 -1.77 -14.39
CA VAL A 107 -14.86 -3.16 -14.61
C VAL A 107 -15.65 -3.28 -15.90
N TYR A 108 -15.40 -4.33 -16.67
CA TYR A 108 -16.13 -4.65 -17.88
C TYR A 108 -16.87 -5.97 -17.75
N ASN A 109 -18.16 -5.98 -18.08
CA ASN A 109 -18.97 -7.16 -18.18
C ASN A 109 -18.95 -7.70 -19.62
N PRO A 110 -18.25 -8.80 -19.92
CA PRO A 110 -18.18 -9.36 -21.28
C PRO A 110 -19.36 -10.27 -21.60
N THR A 111 -20.32 -10.45 -20.71
CA THR A 111 -21.40 -11.42 -20.86
C THR A 111 -22.64 -10.80 -21.53
N ALA A 112 -23.61 -11.65 -21.90
CA ALA A 112 -24.89 -11.24 -22.45
C ALA A 112 -25.92 -10.87 -21.36
N GLU A 113 -25.58 -11.14 -20.08
CA GLU A 113 -26.46 -10.88 -18.94
C GLU A 113 -25.88 -9.77 -18.06
N PRO A 114 -26.70 -9.02 -17.31
CA PRO A 114 -26.24 -8.07 -16.34
C PRO A 114 -25.39 -8.76 -15.25
N VAL A 115 -24.31 -8.11 -14.84
CA VAL A 115 -23.43 -8.58 -13.75
C VAL A 115 -23.48 -7.58 -12.61
N THR A 116 -23.73 -8.08 -11.41
CA THR A 116 -23.69 -7.30 -10.17
C THR A 116 -22.34 -7.52 -9.45
N ILE A 117 -21.70 -6.43 -9.07
CA ILE A 117 -20.54 -6.44 -8.17
C ILE A 117 -21.01 -5.96 -6.81
N ASP A 118 -21.01 -6.85 -5.82
CA ASP A 118 -21.21 -6.50 -4.42
C ASP A 118 -19.89 -5.99 -3.84
N ILE A 119 -19.89 -4.83 -3.20
CA ILE A 119 -18.74 -4.25 -2.52
C ILE A 119 -18.90 -4.54 -1.02
N LEU A 120 -18.27 -5.62 -0.58
CA LEU A 120 -18.45 -6.15 0.77
C LEU A 120 -17.77 -5.28 1.83
N GLN A 121 -16.52 -4.92 1.60
CA GLN A 121 -15.74 -3.96 2.35
C GLN A 121 -14.88 -3.14 1.39
N ALA A 122 -14.68 -1.86 1.70
CA ALA A 122 -13.81 -1.00 0.90
C ALA A 122 -13.35 0.22 1.69
N ALA A 123 -12.07 0.52 1.55
CA ALA A 123 -11.50 1.75 2.09
C ALA A 123 -10.41 2.28 1.15
N SER A 124 -10.38 3.60 1.00
CA SER A 124 -9.40 4.31 0.17
C SER A 124 -9.00 5.61 0.85
N TYR A 125 -7.72 5.78 1.08
CA TYR A 125 -7.18 6.96 1.75
C TYR A 125 -5.98 7.50 1.01
N VAL A 126 -5.80 8.82 1.05
CA VAL A 126 -4.54 9.46 0.69
C VAL A 126 -3.65 9.61 1.91
N SER A 127 -2.33 9.69 1.70
CA SER A 127 -1.39 9.94 2.80
C SER A 127 -1.63 11.32 3.43
N GLN A 128 -2.07 12.29 2.64
CA GLN A 128 -2.48 13.59 3.16
C GLN A 128 -3.75 14.08 2.49
N PRO A 129 -4.73 14.55 3.30
CA PRO A 129 -4.70 14.71 4.77
C PRO A 129 -5.14 13.46 5.54
N ASP A 130 -5.58 12.38 4.89
CA ASP A 130 -6.36 11.32 5.53
C ASP A 130 -5.55 10.46 6.50
N ALA A 131 -4.36 10.05 6.11
CA ALA A 131 -3.57 9.07 6.82
C ALA A 131 -2.06 9.33 6.68
N PRO A 132 -1.52 10.35 7.35
CA PRO A 132 -0.09 10.66 7.29
C PRO A 132 0.75 9.52 7.87
N PHE A 133 1.98 9.41 7.35
CA PHE A 133 3.00 8.56 7.95
C PHE A 133 3.48 9.21 9.23
N ILE A 134 3.26 8.52 10.34
CA ILE A 134 3.69 8.93 11.68
C ILE A 134 4.58 7.86 12.27
N GLU A 135 5.50 8.26 13.12
CA GLU A 135 6.22 7.32 13.96
C GLU A 135 5.27 6.83 15.06
N MET A 136 5.06 5.53 15.12
CA MET A 136 4.22 4.94 16.14
C MET A 136 5.07 4.36 17.27
N PRO A 137 4.58 4.42 18.53
CA PRO A 137 5.23 3.72 19.62
C PRO A 137 5.26 2.22 19.36
N SER A 138 6.17 1.51 20.04
CA SER A 138 6.33 0.05 19.90
C SER A 138 5.04 -0.72 20.21
N VAL A 139 4.24 -0.18 21.12
CA VAL A 139 2.94 -0.73 21.50
C VAL A 139 1.94 0.42 21.58
N VAL A 140 0.78 0.24 20.97
CA VAL A 140 -0.32 1.20 21.04
C VAL A 140 -1.65 0.45 21.00
N GLU A 141 -2.56 0.82 21.88
CA GLU A 141 -3.93 0.33 21.81
C GLU A 141 -4.68 0.98 20.65
N ASN A 142 -5.40 0.16 19.90
CA ASN A 142 -6.18 0.63 18.75
C ASN A 142 -7.54 -0.10 18.65
N PRO A 143 -8.39 -0.03 19.71
CA PRO A 143 -9.63 -0.79 19.80
C PRO A 143 -10.62 -0.43 18.69
N ILE A 144 -10.62 0.80 18.22
CA ILE A 144 -11.57 1.30 17.21
C ILE A 144 -10.96 1.56 15.83
N GLY A 145 -9.65 1.34 15.65
CA GLY A 145 -8.98 1.46 14.35
C GLY A 145 -8.65 2.88 13.94
N ASN A 146 -8.46 3.78 14.90
CA ASN A 146 -8.11 5.18 14.65
C ASN A 146 -6.61 5.49 14.82
N VAL A 147 -5.80 4.48 15.11
CA VAL A 147 -4.34 4.58 15.15
C VAL A 147 -3.77 3.88 13.92
N TYR A 148 -3.11 4.61 13.07
CA TYR A 148 -2.53 4.12 11.81
C TYR A 148 -1.33 4.98 11.40
N ALA A 149 -0.45 4.42 10.58
CA ALA A 149 0.63 5.13 9.92
C ALA A 149 0.57 4.86 8.42
N GLY A 150 0.21 5.87 7.66
CA GLY A 150 0.05 5.80 6.22
C GLY A 150 -1.31 5.25 5.75
N PRO A 151 -1.66 5.51 4.48
CA PRO A 151 -2.97 5.20 3.91
C PRO A 151 -3.23 3.69 3.79
N GLY A 152 -2.21 2.89 3.54
CA GLY A 152 -2.31 1.44 3.50
C GLY A 152 -2.74 0.86 4.85
N SER A 153 -2.11 1.31 5.94
CA SER A 153 -2.44 0.94 7.32
C SER A 153 -3.91 1.19 7.64
N ARG A 154 -4.38 2.38 7.30
CA ARG A 154 -5.76 2.76 7.55
C ARG A 154 -6.74 1.94 6.72
N SER A 155 -6.48 1.79 5.41
CA SER A 155 -7.34 1.02 4.51
C SER A 155 -7.48 -0.44 4.95
N VAL A 156 -6.36 -1.08 5.29
CA VAL A 156 -6.35 -2.47 5.76
C VAL A 156 -7.09 -2.60 7.08
N SER A 157 -6.85 -1.70 8.05
CA SER A 157 -7.55 -1.69 9.34
C SER A 157 -9.06 -1.62 9.17
N ASP A 158 -9.56 -0.74 8.31
CA ASP A 158 -10.99 -0.59 8.09
C ASP A 158 -11.61 -1.82 7.42
N VAL A 159 -10.96 -2.36 6.39
CA VAL A 159 -11.45 -3.55 5.69
C VAL A 159 -11.45 -4.79 6.59
N LEU A 160 -10.41 -4.98 7.41
CA LEU A 160 -10.35 -6.08 8.39
C LEU A 160 -11.42 -5.94 9.49
N ARG A 161 -11.86 -4.72 9.78
CA ARG A 161 -12.97 -4.43 10.70
C ARG A 161 -14.34 -4.54 10.05
N GLY A 162 -14.43 -4.95 8.80
CA GLY A 162 -15.69 -5.11 8.07
C GLY A 162 -16.27 -3.81 7.54
N ARG A 163 -15.51 -2.71 7.50
CA ARG A 163 -16.01 -1.40 7.09
C ARG A 163 -16.04 -1.25 5.57
N ARG A 164 -16.98 -0.45 5.12
CA ARG A 164 -17.04 0.12 3.77
C ARG A 164 -17.27 1.62 3.91
N GLN A 165 -16.39 2.43 3.29
CA GLN A 165 -16.57 3.88 3.25
C GLN A 165 -17.79 4.25 2.41
N ASP A 166 -18.48 5.32 2.78
CA ASP A 166 -19.71 5.79 2.12
C ASP A 166 -19.50 6.18 0.66
N VAL A 167 -18.27 6.51 0.26
CA VAL A 167 -17.92 6.78 -1.15
C VAL A 167 -18.12 5.54 -2.05
N PHE A 168 -18.13 4.35 -1.46
CA PHE A 168 -18.36 3.09 -2.17
C PHE A 168 -19.80 2.61 -1.97
N PRO A 169 -20.58 2.42 -3.05
CA PRO A 169 -21.93 1.86 -2.95
C PRO A 169 -21.87 0.40 -2.46
N ALA A 170 -23.00 -0.12 -1.99
CA ALA A 170 -23.08 -1.53 -1.59
C ALA A 170 -22.89 -2.47 -2.77
N SER A 171 -23.38 -2.09 -3.94
CA SER A 171 -23.26 -2.84 -5.18
C SER A 171 -23.37 -1.92 -6.38
N ILE A 172 -22.85 -2.39 -7.51
CA ILE A 172 -23.06 -1.81 -8.83
C ILE A 172 -23.55 -2.91 -9.77
N THR A 173 -24.48 -2.57 -10.67
CA THR A 173 -24.92 -3.48 -11.72
C THR A 173 -24.41 -2.97 -13.06
N ILE A 174 -23.74 -3.86 -13.81
CA ILE A 174 -23.12 -3.56 -15.09
C ILE A 174 -23.92 -4.27 -16.17
N ALA A 175 -24.53 -3.52 -17.07
CA ALA A 175 -25.30 -4.07 -18.18
C ALA A 175 -24.41 -4.96 -19.08
N PRO A 176 -25.02 -5.84 -19.91
CA PRO A 176 -24.29 -6.64 -20.88
C PRO A 176 -23.37 -5.82 -21.76
N GLN A 177 -22.13 -6.25 -21.97
CA GLN A 177 -21.13 -5.59 -22.80
C GLN A 177 -20.83 -4.12 -22.41
N GLN A 178 -21.09 -3.75 -21.12
CA GLN A 178 -20.85 -2.39 -20.61
C GLN A 178 -19.76 -2.37 -19.54
N TYR A 179 -19.33 -1.15 -19.26
CA TYR A 179 -18.36 -0.84 -18.22
C TYR A 179 -19.04 -0.28 -16.98
N GLY A 180 -18.43 -0.51 -15.83
CA GLY A 180 -18.78 0.11 -14.56
C GLY A 180 -17.55 0.73 -13.89
N MET A 181 -17.78 1.71 -13.02
CA MET A 181 -16.74 2.39 -12.25
C MET A 181 -16.72 1.86 -10.81
N LEU A 182 -15.60 1.30 -10.37
CA LEU A 182 -15.37 0.95 -8.96
C LEU A 182 -14.66 2.05 -8.18
N LEU A 183 -13.74 2.76 -8.83
CA LEU A 183 -12.94 3.83 -8.25
C LEU A 183 -12.73 4.94 -9.27
N ASN A 184 -12.83 6.19 -8.83
CA ASN A 184 -12.44 7.38 -9.57
C ASN A 184 -12.08 8.46 -8.56
N LEU A 185 -10.91 8.33 -7.93
CA LEU A 185 -10.53 9.16 -6.80
C LEU A 185 -9.23 9.92 -7.06
N PRO A 186 -9.14 11.18 -6.56
CA PRO A 186 -7.99 12.04 -6.75
C PRO A 186 -6.81 11.67 -5.84
N ILE A 187 -5.61 11.95 -6.33
CA ILE A 187 -4.36 12.01 -5.55
C ILE A 187 -3.83 13.44 -5.68
N PRO A 188 -4.34 14.37 -4.87
CA PRO A 188 -4.00 15.79 -4.98
C PRO A 188 -2.59 16.05 -4.43
N VAL A 189 -1.83 16.93 -5.12
CA VAL A 189 -0.47 17.32 -4.72
C VAL A 189 -0.29 18.83 -4.57
N LYS A 190 -1.17 19.63 -5.16
CA LYS A 190 -1.02 21.09 -5.35
C LYS A 190 -0.74 21.87 -4.06
N THR A 191 -1.33 21.46 -2.95
CA THR A 191 -1.23 22.17 -1.67
C THR A 191 -0.17 21.59 -0.73
N LEU A 192 0.58 20.58 -1.17
CA LEU A 192 1.53 19.86 -0.36
C LEU A 192 2.97 20.34 -0.58
N ILE A 193 3.80 20.28 0.44
CA ILE A 193 5.23 20.59 0.40
C ILE A 193 6.00 19.46 1.09
N PRO A 194 6.78 18.65 0.33
CA PRO A 194 6.84 18.62 -1.14
C PRO A 194 5.52 18.18 -1.77
N PRO A 195 5.27 18.47 -3.06
CA PRO A 195 4.02 18.14 -3.74
C PRO A 195 3.97 16.64 -4.10
N VAL A 196 3.88 15.79 -3.08
CA VAL A 196 3.85 14.33 -3.17
C VAL A 196 2.72 13.80 -2.32
N ASN A 197 1.93 12.90 -2.87
CA ASN A 197 0.84 12.24 -2.15
C ASN A 197 0.63 10.83 -2.67
N GLY A 198 0.23 9.92 -1.82
CA GLY A 198 -0.05 8.54 -2.17
C GLY A 198 -1.49 8.16 -1.82
N ARG A 199 -2.09 7.29 -2.62
CA ARG A 199 -3.39 6.69 -2.34
C ARG A 199 -3.24 5.18 -2.21
N SER A 200 -3.86 4.62 -1.19
CA SER A 200 -4.01 3.17 -1.02
C SER A 200 -5.48 2.83 -0.94
N THR A 201 -5.89 1.85 -1.72
CA THR A 201 -7.26 1.33 -1.74
C THR A 201 -7.24 -0.17 -1.52
N LEU A 202 -8.11 -0.66 -0.65
CA LEU A 202 -8.38 -2.07 -0.49
C LEU A 202 -9.87 -2.31 -0.57
N MET A 203 -10.28 -3.26 -1.41
CA MET A 203 -11.68 -3.64 -1.58
C MET A 203 -11.83 -5.15 -1.54
N ARG A 204 -12.88 -5.61 -0.90
CA ARG A 204 -13.38 -6.98 -0.99
C ARG A 204 -14.67 -6.99 -1.76
N VAL A 205 -14.68 -7.69 -2.88
CA VAL A 205 -15.82 -7.67 -3.78
C VAL A 205 -16.27 -9.09 -4.15
N ARG A 206 -17.51 -9.17 -4.63
CA ARG A 206 -18.07 -10.39 -5.20
C ARG A 206 -18.80 -10.06 -6.49
N SER A 207 -18.43 -10.72 -7.57
CA SER A 207 -19.10 -10.60 -8.85
C SER A 207 -20.09 -11.75 -9.06
N SER A 208 -21.28 -11.44 -9.54
CA SER A 208 -22.28 -12.46 -9.91
C SER A 208 -21.95 -13.17 -11.23
N GLY A 209 -21.08 -12.59 -12.04
CA GLY A 209 -20.68 -13.13 -13.35
C GLY A 209 -19.22 -12.82 -13.67
N ARG A 210 -18.82 -13.18 -14.89
CA ARG A 210 -17.46 -12.93 -15.39
C ARG A 210 -17.22 -11.46 -15.67
N VAL A 211 -16.10 -10.92 -15.17
CA VAL A 211 -15.69 -9.54 -15.37
C VAL A 211 -14.18 -9.41 -15.63
N TYR A 212 -13.79 -8.32 -16.27
CA TYR A 212 -12.42 -7.87 -16.40
C TYR A 212 -12.25 -6.56 -15.62
N VAL A 213 -11.06 -6.32 -15.08
CA VAL A 213 -10.75 -5.16 -14.21
C VAL A 213 -9.52 -4.44 -14.74
N ALA A 214 -9.53 -3.12 -14.71
CA ALA A 214 -8.34 -2.30 -14.99
C ALA A 214 -8.18 -1.19 -13.96
N SER A 215 -6.96 -1.00 -13.47
CA SER A 215 -6.48 0.16 -12.71
C SER A 215 -5.70 1.07 -13.66
N LEU A 216 -6.04 2.35 -13.65
CA LEU A 216 -5.67 3.33 -14.66
C LEU A 216 -5.28 4.64 -13.98
N ALA A 217 -4.41 5.41 -14.63
CA ALA A 217 -3.99 6.74 -14.21
C ALA A 217 -4.27 7.79 -15.28
N LEU A 218 -4.94 8.86 -14.90
CA LEU A 218 -5.11 10.08 -15.72
C LEU A 218 -4.92 11.32 -14.83
N PHE A 219 -4.31 12.35 -15.39
CA PHE A 219 -4.36 13.66 -14.75
C PHE A 219 -5.76 14.28 -14.89
N ALA A 220 -6.09 15.15 -13.95
CA ALA A 220 -7.32 15.90 -13.97
C ALA A 220 -7.55 16.53 -15.36
N LYS A 221 -8.77 16.43 -15.85
CA LYS A 221 -9.19 17.08 -17.07
C LYS A 221 -9.67 18.50 -16.74
N MET A 222 -9.59 19.42 -17.69
CA MET A 222 -10.11 20.77 -17.50
C MET A 222 -11.55 20.84 -18.00
N ASP A 223 -12.39 21.50 -17.21
CA ASP A 223 -13.73 21.86 -17.65
C ASP A 223 -13.71 23.12 -18.53
N VAL A 224 -14.89 23.54 -19.00
CA VAL A 224 -15.05 24.72 -19.85
C VAL A 224 -14.67 26.06 -19.16
N ARG A 225 -14.52 26.04 -17.83
CA ARG A 225 -14.09 27.17 -17.01
C ARG A 225 -12.62 27.12 -16.64
N GLY A 226 -11.88 26.11 -17.13
CA GLY A 226 -10.48 25.88 -16.78
C GLY A 226 -10.28 25.33 -15.37
N GLN A 227 -11.30 24.71 -14.78
CA GLN A 227 -11.19 24.05 -13.47
C GLN A 227 -10.94 22.56 -13.64
N GLU A 228 -10.15 21.99 -12.73
CA GLU A 228 -9.90 20.56 -12.70
C GLU A 228 -11.19 19.77 -12.45
N ARG A 229 -11.41 18.72 -13.23
CA ARG A 229 -12.46 17.73 -13.02
C ARG A 229 -11.92 16.32 -13.07
N ALA A 230 -12.65 15.41 -12.44
CA ALA A 230 -12.39 13.98 -12.55
C ALA A 230 -12.57 13.51 -14.01
N PRO A 231 -11.79 12.54 -14.47
CA PRO A 231 -12.03 11.82 -15.70
C PRO A 231 -13.40 11.12 -15.69
N THR A 232 -14.06 11.10 -16.85
CA THR A 232 -15.32 10.38 -17.07
C THR A 232 -15.07 8.90 -17.34
N LEU A 233 -16.12 8.06 -17.24
CA LEU A 233 -16.02 6.65 -17.60
C LEU A 233 -15.54 6.46 -19.05
N ALA A 234 -15.99 7.30 -19.98
CA ALA A 234 -15.57 7.25 -21.39
C ALA A 234 -14.06 7.52 -21.55
N GLU A 235 -13.51 8.51 -20.82
CA GLU A 235 -12.07 8.80 -20.82
C GLU A 235 -11.26 7.63 -20.24
N TRP A 236 -11.77 6.95 -19.22
CA TRP A 236 -11.16 5.74 -18.70
C TRP A 236 -11.22 4.55 -19.67
N GLN A 237 -12.33 4.40 -20.40
CA GLN A 237 -12.48 3.39 -21.45
C GLN A 237 -11.46 3.60 -22.58
N ASP A 238 -11.24 4.86 -22.97
CA ASP A 238 -10.24 5.18 -23.99
C ASP A 238 -8.84 4.74 -23.56
N VAL A 239 -8.45 4.97 -22.30
CA VAL A 239 -7.16 4.47 -21.77
C VAL A 239 -7.04 2.96 -21.85
N VAL A 240 -8.11 2.20 -21.59
CA VAL A 240 -8.07 0.74 -21.75
C VAL A 240 -7.90 0.33 -23.21
N GLN A 241 -8.44 1.09 -24.16
CA GLN A 241 -8.35 0.75 -25.58
C GLN A 241 -7.01 1.15 -26.21
N THR A 242 -6.53 2.34 -25.87
CA THR A 242 -5.43 3.01 -26.56
C THR A 242 -4.20 3.27 -25.70
N GLY A 243 -4.32 3.12 -24.37
CA GLY A 243 -3.26 3.48 -23.43
C GLY A 243 -2.14 2.45 -23.36
N GLN A 244 -0.95 2.97 -23.09
CA GLN A 244 0.24 2.17 -22.76
C GLN A 244 0.30 1.89 -21.26
N LEU A 245 1.21 0.99 -20.84
CA LEU A 245 1.56 0.87 -19.44
C LEU A 245 2.17 2.18 -18.95
N SER A 246 1.67 2.66 -17.81
CA SER A 246 2.31 3.76 -17.07
C SER A 246 3.73 3.36 -16.66
N THR A 247 4.69 4.25 -16.85
CA THR A 247 6.13 4.02 -16.61
C THR A 247 6.73 5.14 -15.75
N PRO A 248 7.92 4.91 -15.13
CA PRO A 248 8.68 3.66 -15.14
C PRO A 248 8.03 2.61 -14.23
N ARG A 249 8.11 1.34 -14.61
CA ARG A 249 7.75 0.24 -13.72
C ARG A 249 8.83 0.06 -12.65
N ASP A 250 8.45 -0.47 -11.50
CA ASP A 250 9.41 -0.78 -10.45
C ASP A 250 10.42 -1.82 -10.94
N LYS A 251 11.59 -1.79 -10.31
CA LYS A 251 12.66 -2.74 -10.65
C LYS A 251 12.24 -4.16 -10.31
N THR A 252 12.73 -5.11 -11.09
CA THR A 252 12.56 -6.53 -10.78
C THR A 252 13.16 -6.84 -9.42
N PRO A 253 12.44 -7.51 -8.52
CA PRO A 253 12.97 -7.93 -7.23
C PRO A 253 14.18 -8.84 -7.41
N THR A 254 15.11 -8.75 -6.46
CA THR A 254 16.24 -9.70 -6.40
C THR A 254 15.71 -11.12 -6.28
N PRO A 255 16.22 -12.09 -7.06
CA PRO A 255 15.85 -13.47 -6.94
C PRO A 255 16.04 -14.01 -5.52
N ILE A 256 15.19 -14.93 -5.11
CA ILE A 256 15.17 -15.51 -3.75
C ILE A 256 16.49 -16.18 -3.38
N GLU A 257 17.13 -16.76 -4.37
CA GLU A 257 18.39 -17.51 -4.23
C GLU A 257 19.55 -16.58 -3.90
N GLN A 258 19.45 -15.29 -4.20
CA GLN A 258 20.46 -14.30 -3.87
C GLN A 258 20.31 -13.83 -2.42
N THR A 259 21.14 -14.32 -1.53
CA THR A 259 21.12 -14.02 -0.10
C THR A 259 22.10 -12.94 0.36
N ALA A 260 22.95 -12.45 -0.55
CA ALA A 260 24.00 -11.47 -0.24
C ALA A 260 24.11 -10.39 -1.32
N GLY A 261 24.75 -9.26 -0.97
CA GLY A 261 24.92 -8.12 -1.84
C GLY A 261 23.78 -7.09 -1.73
N SER A 262 23.66 -6.22 -2.72
CA SER A 262 22.57 -5.25 -2.79
C SER A 262 21.29 -5.98 -3.23
N LEU A 263 20.30 -6.00 -2.35
CA LEU A 263 18.99 -6.57 -2.65
C LEU A 263 18.04 -5.48 -3.14
N VAL A 264 17.27 -5.82 -4.17
CA VAL A 264 16.24 -4.98 -4.73
C VAL A 264 14.88 -5.54 -4.27
N TYR A 265 14.14 -4.73 -3.56
CA TYR A 265 12.72 -4.94 -3.32
C TYR A 265 11.95 -4.26 -4.45
N GLY A 266 11.08 -4.97 -5.11
CA GLY A 266 10.22 -4.45 -6.16
C GLY A 266 8.76 -4.57 -5.80
N ARG A 267 8.00 -3.54 -6.10
CA ARG A 267 6.55 -3.65 -6.08
C ARG A 267 6.08 -4.33 -7.35
N VAL A 268 4.97 -5.01 -7.27
CA VAL A 268 4.43 -5.80 -8.38
C VAL A 268 3.02 -5.36 -8.75
N ALA A 269 2.67 -5.54 -10.03
CA ALA A 269 1.30 -5.45 -10.49
C ALA A 269 0.95 -6.75 -11.19
N GLY A 270 -0.19 -7.33 -10.82
CA GLY A 270 -0.64 -8.60 -11.37
C GLY A 270 -1.84 -9.19 -10.63
N VAL A 271 -2.11 -10.45 -10.90
CA VAL A 271 -3.14 -11.21 -10.20
C VAL A 271 -2.46 -12.28 -9.37
N ALA A 272 -2.62 -12.18 -8.06
CA ALA A 272 -2.13 -13.14 -7.09
C ALA A 272 -3.26 -14.07 -6.62
N THR A 273 -2.91 -15.13 -5.90
CA THR A 273 -3.84 -15.99 -5.17
C THR A 273 -3.49 -15.92 -3.69
N GLY A 274 -4.50 -15.65 -2.87
CA GLY A 274 -4.35 -15.47 -1.43
C GLY A 274 -4.51 -14.02 -1.01
N SER A 275 -5.69 -13.73 -0.48
CA SER A 275 -6.08 -12.39 0.00
C SER A 275 -5.91 -12.24 1.49
N ARG A 276 -6.07 -13.32 2.23
CA ARG A 276 -6.10 -13.31 3.68
C ARG A 276 -5.28 -14.45 4.24
N TRP A 277 -4.39 -14.08 5.15
CA TRP A 277 -3.75 -15.03 6.03
C TRP A 277 -4.23 -14.78 7.46
N GLN A 278 -4.56 -15.84 8.19
CA GLN A 278 -4.95 -15.76 9.59
C GLN A 278 -4.21 -16.82 10.36
N ALA A 279 -3.58 -16.42 11.46
CA ALA A 279 -2.97 -17.32 12.40
C ALA A 279 -3.30 -16.92 13.83
N GLN A 280 -3.28 -17.91 14.70
CA GLN A 280 -3.24 -17.71 16.13
C GLN A 280 -1.81 -17.99 16.60
N VAL A 281 -1.18 -16.98 17.15
CA VAL A 281 0.17 -17.09 17.72
C VAL A 281 0.01 -17.35 19.21
N THR A 282 0.64 -18.43 19.71
CA THR A 282 0.58 -18.82 21.12
C THR A 282 1.98 -19.15 21.61
N ASP A 283 2.19 -19.06 22.92
CA ASP A 283 3.40 -19.60 23.55
C ASP A 283 3.46 -21.12 23.40
N LEU A 284 4.68 -21.67 23.35
CA LEU A 284 4.89 -23.11 23.28
C LEU A 284 4.15 -23.85 24.42
N GLY A 285 3.30 -24.80 24.03
CA GLY A 285 2.52 -25.59 24.97
C GLY A 285 1.37 -24.85 25.67
N LYS A 286 1.08 -23.61 25.26
CA LYS A 286 -0.04 -22.82 25.80
C LYS A 286 -1.03 -22.48 24.68
N ARG A 287 -2.28 -22.19 25.07
CA ARG A 287 -3.31 -21.76 24.12
C ARG A 287 -3.32 -20.25 23.88
N THR A 288 -2.61 -19.48 24.71
CA THR A 288 -2.59 -18.01 24.66
C THR A 288 -1.16 -17.52 24.83
N LEU A 289 -0.90 -16.33 24.32
CA LEU A 289 0.33 -15.60 24.65
C LEU A 289 0.31 -15.19 26.11
N ALA A 290 1.49 -15.20 26.74
CA ALA A 290 1.62 -14.61 28.06
C ALA A 290 1.22 -13.14 27.99
N THR A 291 0.29 -12.73 28.87
CA THR A 291 -0.04 -11.32 29.01
C THR A 291 1.18 -10.61 29.59
N PRO A 292 1.71 -9.56 28.95
CA PRO A 292 2.80 -8.80 29.55
C PRO A 292 2.33 -8.19 30.87
N PRO A 293 3.21 -8.06 31.86
CA PRO A 293 2.86 -7.38 33.10
C PRO A 293 2.48 -5.92 32.80
N ILE A 294 1.62 -5.33 33.60
CA ILE A 294 1.24 -3.91 33.50
C ILE A 294 2.51 -3.06 33.45
N GLY A 295 2.66 -2.22 32.43
CA GLY A 295 3.86 -1.44 32.16
C GLY A 295 5.00 -2.22 31.49
N GLY A 296 4.82 -3.52 31.21
CA GLY A 296 5.73 -4.31 30.38
C GLY A 296 5.49 -4.08 28.89
N ALA A 297 6.55 -4.07 28.13
CA ALA A 297 6.47 -4.05 26.67
C ALA A 297 6.78 -5.44 26.11
N PHE A 298 5.99 -5.88 25.15
CA PHE A 298 6.40 -6.97 24.27
C PHE A 298 6.31 -6.54 22.82
N SER A 299 7.24 -7.01 22.04
CA SER A 299 7.28 -6.70 20.62
C SER A 299 7.17 -7.99 19.82
N TYR A 300 6.20 -8.06 18.92
CA TYR A 300 6.17 -9.07 17.88
C TYR A 300 6.69 -8.45 16.59
N GLY A 301 7.89 -8.86 16.19
CA GLY A 301 8.35 -8.63 14.82
C GLY A 301 7.80 -9.75 13.95
N ILE A 302 6.97 -9.42 12.96
CA ILE A 302 6.68 -10.35 11.88
C ILE A 302 7.63 -9.98 10.75
N SER A 303 8.63 -10.81 10.53
CA SER A 303 9.47 -10.70 9.35
C SER A 303 8.75 -11.34 8.19
N LEU A 304 8.45 -10.56 7.17
CA LEU A 304 8.04 -11.10 5.89
C LEU A 304 9.25 -11.80 5.30
N LEU A 305 9.23 -13.13 5.38
CA LEU A 305 10.23 -13.97 4.75
C LEU A 305 9.71 -14.31 3.35
N ASN A 306 10.35 -13.78 2.33
CA ASN A 306 10.11 -14.28 1.00
C ASN A 306 10.73 -15.68 0.90
N ARG A 307 9.89 -16.73 1.02
CA ARG A 307 10.26 -18.15 1.01
C ARG A 307 11.40 -18.51 1.96
N GLY A 308 11.48 -17.89 3.14
CA GLY A 308 12.47 -18.18 4.15
C GLY A 308 13.75 -17.33 4.09
N THR A 309 13.83 -16.35 3.20
CA THR A 309 14.93 -15.38 3.17
C THR A 309 14.51 -14.06 3.81
N LEU A 310 15.30 -13.59 4.79
CA LEU A 310 15.13 -12.26 5.35
C LEU A 310 15.50 -11.23 4.28
N GLY A 311 14.53 -10.39 3.91
CA GLY A 311 14.81 -9.19 3.14
C GLY A 311 15.72 -8.27 3.97
N THR A 312 16.95 -8.09 3.56
CA THR A 312 18.07 -7.64 4.38
C THR A 312 18.09 -6.17 4.76
N LYS A 313 17.20 -5.33 4.26
CA LYS A 313 17.15 -3.91 4.67
C LYS A 313 15.77 -3.40 5.02
N GLN A 314 14.80 -4.23 4.92
CA GLN A 314 13.43 -3.90 5.24
C GLN A 314 12.92 -4.87 6.29
N ASN A 315 13.58 -4.90 7.45
CA ASN A 315 12.88 -5.24 8.68
C ASN A 315 11.80 -4.19 8.86
N GLN A 316 10.81 -4.20 7.99
CA GLN A 316 9.53 -3.61 8.29
C GLN A 316 8.97 -4.52 9.38
N SER A 317 9.35 -4.22 10.62
CA SER A 317 8.54 -4.67 11.74
C SER A 317 7.13 -4.21 11.41
N ALA A 318 6.29 -5.15 11.01
CA ALA A 318 4.88 -4.87 10.87
C ALA A 318 4.45 -4.40 12.25
N LYS A 319 4.10 -3.13 12.37
CA LYS A 319 3.57 -2.61 13.62
C LYS A 319 2.21 -3.27 13.78
N MET A 320 2.10 -4.18 14.72
CA MET A 320 0.89 -4.94 14.97
C MET A 320 -0.03 -4.14 15.87
N GLU A 321 -1.29 -4.03 15.47
CA GLU A 321 -2.34 -3.66 16.38
C GLU A 321 -2.74 -4.89 17.19
N VAL A 322 -2.52 -4.84 18.49
CA VAL A 322 -2.95 -5.89 19.41
C VAL A 322 -4.28 -5.48 20.04
N ARG A 323 -5.33 -6.25 19.76
CA ARG A 323 -6.61 -6.12 20.44
C ARG A 323 -6.74 -7.15 21.55
N TYR A 324 -7.26 -6.70 22.67
CA TYR A 324 -7.66 -7.52 23.81
C TYR A 324 -9.17 -7.69 23.81
N PRO A 325 -9.78 -8.75 23.26
CA PRO A 325 -11.00 -9.23 23.78
C PRO A 325 -10.70 -10.42 24.68
N ASP A 326 -11.04 -10.29 25.89
CA ASP A 326 -11.10 -11.22 27.02
C ASP A 326 -10.13 -12.41 27.09
N THR A 327 -9.63 -12.99 26.03
CA THR A 327 -8.65 -14.08 26.03
C THR A 327 -7.91 -14.35 24.71
N ALA A 328 -8.13 -13.56 23.65
CA ALA A 328 -7.48 -13.76 22.36
C ALA A 328 -6.95 -12.43 21.80
N TYR A 329 -5.66 -12.39 21.50
CA TYR A 329 -5.05 -11.29 20.77
C TYR A 329 -5.39 -11.43 19.28
N GLN A 330 -6.07 -10.44 18.71
CA GLN A 330 -6.18 -10.31 17.27
C GLN A 330 -5.14 -9.29 16.81
N ALA A 331 -4.12 -9.76 16.15
CA ALA A 331 -3.14 -8.89 15.54
C ALA A 331 -3.63 -8.45 14.17
N HIS A 332 -3.75 -7.14 13.96
CA HIS A 332 -4.01 -6.55 12.66
C HIS A 332 -2.71 -5.94 12.17
N GLY A 333 -2.06 -6.58 11.25
CA GLY A 333 -0.82 -6.11 10.64
C GLY A 333 -1.08 -5.30 9.38
N ASN A 334 -0.14 -4.42 9.09
CA ASN A 334 -0.05 -3.71 7.83
C ASN A 334 0.67 -4.63 6.85
N TYR A 335 -0.05 -5.51 6.20
CA TYR A 335 0.52 -6.34 5.15
C TYR A 335 0.19 -5.73 3.82
N GLY A 336 1.21 -5.21 3.13
CA GLY A 336 1.14 -5.11 1.70
C GLY A 336 0.93 -6.53 1.17
N ILE A 337 -0.03 -6.70 0.30
CA ILE A 337 -0.16 -7.93 -0.48
C ILE A 337 0.99 -7.90 -1.48
N GLU A 338 2.00 -8.69 -1.24
CA GLU A 338 3.09 -8.94 -2.19
C GLU A 338 2.87 -10.23 -2.93
#